data_cb39fe26df79069dd5c0d8ca1545d084
#
_entry.id   cb39fe26df79069dd5c0d8ca1545d084
#
_cell.length_a   1.000
_cell.length_b   1.000
_cell.length_c   1.000
_cell.angle_alpha   90.00
_cell.angle_beta   90.00
_cell.angle_gamma   90.00
#
_symmetry.space_group_name_H-M   'P 1'
#
loop_
_entity.id
_entity.type
_entity.pdbx_description
1 polymer ?
#
loop_
_entity_poly.entity_id
_entity_poly.type
_entity_poly.pdbx_seq_one_letter_code
_entity_poly.pdbx_strand_id
1 'polypeptide(L)'
;NFGNTAEVTTQEFLKGCKNYYLWVNKNYEIPVDEKILFNMGKCQGVIETMGKVMLTLCYESKRNLSISKQITANLKGIRTIEIIEELIKSTDTEKRLRSMTVQTFLFNFMSNNWPCK
;
A
#
# COMPACT_ATOMS: atom_id res chain seq x y z
N ASN A 1 10.01 -1.16 -23.26
CA ASN A 1 10.94 -0.86 -22.18
C ASN A 1 10.80 -1.90 -21.07
N PHE A 2 11.82 -2.70 -20.91
CA PHE A 2 11.78 -3.81 -19.95
C PHE A 2 11.79 -3.35 -18.50
N GLY A 3 12.42 -2.22 -18.20
CA GLY A 3 12.49 -1.72 -16.84
C GLY A 3 11.14 -1.35 -16.24
N ASN A 4 10.14 -1.09 -17.08
CA ASN A 4 8.83 -0.65 -16.61
C ASN A 4 7.82 -1.77 -16.48
N THR A 5 8.13 -2.98 -16.95
CA THR A 5 7.15 -4.07 -16.95
C THR A 5 6.83 -4.58 -15.55
N ALA A 6 7.80 -4.48 -14.62
CA ALA A 6 7.62 -4.93 -13.25
C ALA A 6 7.14 -3.81 -12.31
N GLU A 7 7.07 -2.58 -12.80
CA GLU A 7 6.68 -1.45 -11.99
C GLU A 7 5.18 -1.18 -12.09
N VAL A 8 4.58 -0.86 -10.95
CA VAL A 8 3.19 -0.41 -10.89
C VAL A 8 3.20 1.11 -11.02
N THR A 9 2.50 1.64 -12.03
CA THR A 9 2.40 3.10 -12.17
C THR A 9 1.54 3.67 -11.04
N THR A 10 1.79 4.93 -10.70
CA THR A 10 1.03 5.59 -9.62
C THR A 10 -0.46 5.66 -9.95
N GLN A 11 -0.80 5.88 -11.23
CA GLN A 11 -2.20 5.94 -11.66
C GLN A 11 -2.88 4.58 -11.53
N GLU A 12 -2.21 3.50 -11.98
CA GLU A 12 -2.75 2.15 -11.87
C GLU A 12 -2.93 1.75 -10.40
N PHE A 13 -1.96 2.10 -9.57
CA PHE A 13 -2.01 1.81 -8.16
C PHE A 13 -3.20 2.51 -7.49
N LEU A 14 -3.30 3.82 -7.66
CA LEU A 14 -4.36 4.60 -7.00
C LEU A 14 -5.74 4.20 -7.49
N LYS A 15 -5.89 4.02 -8.80
CA LYS A 15 -7.15 3.62 -9.39
C LYS A 15 -7.57 2.23 -8.90
N GLY A 16 -6.62 1.32 -8.83
CA GLY A 16 -6.88 -0.03 -8.32
C GLY A 16 -7.31 -0.01 -6.85
N CYS A 17 -6.68 0.82 -6.04
CA CYS A 17 -7.04 0.95 -4.63
C CYS A 17 -8.43 1.53 -4.44
N LYS A 18 -8.79 2.56 -5.22
CA LYS A 18 -10.13 3.14 -5.18
C LYS A 18 -11.21 2.13 -5.60
N ASN A 19 -10.94 1.38 -6.64
CA ASN A 19 -11.87 0.35 -7.12
C ASN A 19 -12.03 -0.78 -6.10
N TYR A 20 -10.92 -1.20 -5.49
CA TYR A 20 -10.95 -2.23 -4.46
C TYR A 20 -11.80 -1.78 -3.27
N TYR A 21 -11.59 -0.56 -2.82
CA TYR A 21 -12.34 0.02 -1.71
C TYR A 21 -13.85 0.03 -2.01
N LEU A 22 -14.22 0.51 -3.19
CA LEU A 22 -15.63 0.54 -3.59
C LEU A 22 -16.21 -0.86 -3.70
N TRP A 23 -15.48 -1.78 -4.29
CA TRP A 23 -15.93 -3.16 -4.48
C TRP A 23 -16.21 -3.84 -3.15
N VAL A 24 -15.32 -3.71 -2.20
CA VAL A 24 -15.51 -4.30 -0.86
C VAL A 24 -16.70 -3.66 -0.14
N ASN A 25 -16.83 -2.33 -0.22
CA ASN A 25 -17.90 -1.62 0.46
C ASN A 25 -19.28 -1.86 -0.14
N LYS A 26 -19.34 -2.32 -1.40
CA LYS A 26 -20.59 -2.67 -2.07
C LYS A 26 -20.86 -4.17 -2.05
N ASN A 27 -20.23 -4.89 -1.13
CA ASN A 27 -20.39 -6.35 -0.97
C ASN A 27 -20.13 -7.11 -2.26
N TYR A 28 -19.13 -6.64 -3.04
CA TYR A 28 -18.71 -7.29 -4.28
C TYR A 28 -19.77 -7.25 -5.39
N GLU A 29 -20.73 -6.33 -5.32
CA GLU A 29 -21.83 -6.24 -6.27
C GLU A 29 -21.61 -5.24 -7.41
N ILE A 30 -20.45 -4.57 -7.43
CA ILE A 30 -20.12 -3.67 -8.54
C ILE A 30 -19.61 -4.49 -9.72
N PRO A 31 -20.12 -4.27 -10.93
CA PRO A 31 -19.57 -4.93 -12.11
C PRO A 31 -18.11 -4.55 -12.32
N VAL A 32 -17.26 -5.54 -12.55
CA VAL A 32 -15.84 -5.32 -12.81
C VAL A 32 -15.43 -6.07 -14.07
N ASP A 33 -14.58 -5.44 -14.89
CA ASP A 33 -13.98 -6.09 -16.05
C ASP A 33 -12.56 -6.54 -15.70
N GLU A 34 -11.90 -7.18 -16.67
CA GLU A 34 -10.56 -7.72 -16.47
C GLU A 34 -9.54 -6.64 -16.07
N LYS A 35 -9.64 -5.46 -16.69
CA LYS A 35 -8.70 -4.36 -16.41
C LYS A 35 -8.89 -3.84 -15.00
N ILE A 36 -10.13 -3.67 -14.57
CA ILE A 36 -10.46 -3.23 -13.22
C ILE A 36 -9.94 -4.24 -12.20
N LEU A 37 -10.20 -5.53 -12.42
CA LEU A 37 -9.71 -6.60 -11.54
C LEU A 37 -8.19 -6.62 -11.48
N PHE A 38 -7.53 -6.44 -12.61
CA PHE A 38 -6.08 -6.43 -12.68
C PHE A 38 -5.49 -5.30 -11.83
N ASN A 39 -6.05 -4.09 -11.96
CA ASN A 39 -5.58 -2.94 -11.18
C ASN A 39 -5.88 -3.11 -9.69
N MET A 40 -7.02 -3.67 -9.33
CA MET A 40 -7.34 -3.99 -7.94
C MET A 40 -6.33 -4.96 -7.36
N GLY A 41 -5.97 -5.99 -8.13
CA GLY A 41 -4.96 -6.96 -7.72
C GLY A 41 -3.59 -6.34 -7.52
N LYS A 42 -3.22 -5.37 -8.37
CA LYS A 42 -1.96 -4.63 -8.21
C LYS A 42 -1.95 -3.85 -6.89
N CYS A 43 -3.03 -3.13 -6.60
CA CYS A 43 -3.11 -2.41 -5.33
C CYS A 43 -2.99 -3.37 -4.15
N GLN A 44 -3.81 -4.40 -4.12
CA GLN A 44 -3.82 -5.38 -3.04
C GLN A 44 -2.46 -6.03 -2.86
N GLY A 45 -1.86 -6.50 -3.95
CA GLY A 45 -0.58 -7.19 -3.92
C GLY A 45 0.56 -6.31 -3.41
N VAL A 46 0.61 -5.06 -3.88
CA VAL A 46 1.65 -4.12 -3.45
C VAL A 46 1.50 -3.80 -1.96
N ILE A 47 0.29 -3.51 -1.51
CA ILE A 47 0.05 -3.18 -0.10
C ILE A 47 0.34 -4.37 0.81
N GLU A 48 -0.11 -5.57 0.46
CA GLU A 48 0.18 -6.77 1.24
C GLU A 48 1.67 -7.04 1.34
N THR A 49 2.38 -6.98 0.22
CA THR A 49 3.81 -7.24 0.18
C THR A 49 4.58 -6.20 0.99
N MET A 50 4.29 -4.92 0.78
CA MET A 50 4.94 -3.84 1.53
C MET A 50 4.63 -3.96 3.02
N GLY A 51 3.39 -4.28 3.36
CA GLY A 51 3.01 -4.45 4.76
C GLY A 51 3.79 -5.56 5.45
N LYS A 52 3.99 -6.68 4.78
CA LYS A 52 4.77 -7.80 5.32
C LYS A 52 6.24 -7.43 5.48
N VAL A 53 6.81 -6.73 4.49
CA VAL A 53 8.19 -6.26 4.57
C VAL A 53 8.35 -5.31 5.74
N MET A 54 7.46 -4.34 5.88
CA MET A 54 7.54 -3.35 6.95
C MET A 54 7.42 -4.00 8.33
N LEU A 55 6.53 -4.97 8.48
CA LEU A 55 6.38 -5.69 9.74
C LEU A 55 7.61 -6.53 10.06
N THR A 56 8.16 -7.22 9.07
CA THR A 56 9.38 -8.00 9.25
C THR A 56 10.54 -7.12 9.70
N LEU A 57 10.71 -5.97 9.03
CA LEU A 57 11.75 -5.01 9.40
C LEU A 57 11.53 -4.43 10.80
N CYS A 58 10.28 -4.24 11.19
CA CYS A 58 9.96 -3.79 12.54
C CYS A 58 10.44 -4.81 13.59
N TYR A 59 10.15 -6.08 13.39
CA TYR A 59 10.61 -7.14 14.29
C TYR A 59 12.13 -7.22 14.31
N GLU A 60 12.77 -7.14 13.14
CA GLU A 60 14.23 -7.19 13.06
C GLU A 60 14.88 -5.99 13.73
N SER A 61 14.27 -4.81 13.65
CA SER A 61 14.83 -3.60 14.28
C SER A 61 14.91 -3.71 15.80
N LYS A 62 14.08 -4.56 16.38
CA LYS A 62 14.10 -4.79 17.83
C LYS A 62 15.28 -5.65 18.27
N ARG A 63 15.88 -6.40 17.37
CA ARG A 63 17.02 -7.28 17.62
C ARG A 63 18.32 -6.76 17.02
N ASN A 64 18.22 -5.90 16.01
CA ASN A 64 19.38 -5.40 15.28
C ASN A 64 19.32 -3.88 15.21
N LEU A 65 20.19 -3.22 15.98
CA LEU A 65 20.17 -1.76 16.08
C LEU A 65 20.61 -1.04 14.80
N SER A 66 21.15 -1.78 13.81
CA SER A 66 21.48 -1.18 12.53
C SER A 66 20.23 -0.85 11.69
N ILE A 67 19.07 -1.42 12.05
CA ILE A 67 17.81 -1.17 11.38
C ILE A 67 17.04 -0.13 12.18
N SER A 68 16.74 1.02 11.55
CA SER A 68 16.01 2.10 12.22
C SER A 68 14.51 1.75 12.33
N LYS A 69 13.97 1.83 13.54
CA LYS A 69 12.54 1.65 13.76
C LYS A 69 11.70 2.70 13.02
N GLN A 70 12.26 3.90 12.80
CA GLN A 70 11.54 5.00 12.21
C GLN A 70 11.11 4.75 10.76
N ILE A 71 11.83 3.88 10.06
CA ILE A 71 11.52 3.56 8.67
C ILE A 71 10.72 2.27 8.53
N THR A 72 10.29 1.69 9.64
CA THR A 72 9.51 0.45 9.65
C THR A 72 8.12 0.69 10.23
N ALA A 73 7.24 -0.30 10.13
CA ALA A 73 5.88 -0.17 10.61
C ALA A 73 5.42 -1.47 11.23
N ASN A 74 4.55 -1.36 12.24
CA ASN A 74 3.93 -2.52 12.86
C ASN A 74 2.51 -2.66 12.34
N LEU A 75 2.35 -3.50 11.33
CA LEU A 75 1.06 -3.76 10.69
C LEU A 75 0.41 -5.06 11.19
N LYS A 76 0.87 -5.58 12.32
CA LYS A 76 0.30 -6.80 12.88
C LYS A 76 -1.18 -6.61 13.16
N GLY A 77 -2.01 -7.49 12.59
CA GLY A 77 -3.45 -7.43 12.77
C GLY A 77 -4.15 -6.38 11.93
N ILE A 78 -3.43 -5.61 11.13
CA ILE A 78 -4.03 -4.61 10.26
C ILE A 78 -4.35 -5.27 8.91
N ARG A 79 -5.61 -5.23 8.51
CA ARG A 79 -6.06 -5.84 7.25
C ARG A 79 -5.75 -4.93 6.08
N THR A 80 -5.55 -5.53 4.91
CA THR A 80 -5.27 -4.79 3.69
C THR A 80 -6.32 -3.71 3.42
N ILE A 81 -7.60 -4.03 3.61
CA ILE A 81 -8.67 -3.05 3.38
C ILE A 81 -8.58 -1.85 4.33
N GLU A 82 -8.10 -2.05 5.54
CA GLU A 82 -7.93 -0.95 6.49
C GLU A 82 -6.83 0.01 6.04
N ILE A 83 -5.76 -0.53 5.48
CA ILE A 83 -4.67 0.28 4.92
C ILE A 83 -5.18 1.07 3.72
N ILE A 84 -5.91 0.42 2.83
CA ILE A 84 -6.49 1.05 1.65
C ILE A 84 -7.47 2.16 2.06
N GLU A 85 -8.29 1.92 3.05
CA GLU A 85 -9.23 2.91 3.55
C GLU A 85 -8.53 4.18 4.03
N GLU A 86 -7.48 4.02 4.84
CA GLU A 86 -6.70 5.16 5.31
C GLU A 86 -6.05 5.91 4.15
N LEU A 87 -5.52 5.17 3.18
CA LEU A 87 -4.88 5.76 2.02
C LEU A 87 -5.86 6.61 1.20
N ILE A 88 -7.08 6.12 1.01
CA ILE A 88 -8.11 6.83 0.23
C ILE A 88 -8.66 8.03 0.99
N LYS A 89 -8.77 7.94 2.29
CA LYS A 89 -9.25 9.05 3.12
C LYS A 89 -8.25 10.20 3.22
N SER A 90 -6.97 9.93 3.02
CA SER A 90 -5.96 10.97 3.09
C SER A 90 -6.10 11.93 1.91
N THR A 91 -6.19 13.22 2.20
CA THR A 91 -6.42 14.24 1.19
C THR A 91 -5.20 14.53 0.32
N ASP A 92 -4.02 14.16 0.77
CA ASP A 92 -2.77 14.45 0.06
C ASP A 92 -2.17 13.26 -0.68
N THR A 93 -2.81 12.09 -0.64
CA THR A 93 -2.30 10.87 -1.26
C THR A 93 -1.99 11.05 -2.74
N GLU A 94 -2.95 11.59 -3.49
CA GLU A 94 -2.80 11.78 -4.92
C GLU A 94 -1.66 12.76 -5.23
N LYS A 95 -1.56 13.83 -4.47
CA LYS A 95 -0.50 14.82 -4.64
C LYS A 95 0.87 14.21 -4.37
N ARG A 96 1.00 13.44 -3.30
CA ARG A 96 2.27 12.81 -2.93
C ARG A 96 2.69 11.76 -3.95
N LEU A 97 1.76 11.00 -4.47
CA LEU A 97 2.04 9.99 -5.48
C LEU A 97 2.51 10.58 -6.81
N ARG A 98 2.26 11.86 -7.06
CA ARG A 98 2.78 12.52 -8.26
C ARG A 98 4.26 12.87 -8.15
N SER A 99 4.80 12.92 -6.95
CA SER A 99 6.19 13.36 -6.72
C SER A 99 7.11 12.25 -6.25
N MET A 100 6.61 11.03 -6.06
CA MET A 100 7.44 9.92 -5.58
C MET A 100 6.91 8.60 -6.12
N THR A 101 7.73 7.55 -6.00
CA THR A 101 7.29 6.21 -6.40
C THR A 101 6.27 5.67 -5.42
N VAL A 102 5.49 4.67 -5.88
CA VAL A 102 4.53 3.98 -5.00
C VAL A 102 5.24 3.41 -3.78
N GLN A 103 6.39 2.78 -3.96
CA GLN A 103 7.14 2.18 -2.87
C GLN A 103 7.58 3.22 -1.84
N THR A 104 8.15 4.32 -2.28
CA THR A 104 8.57 5.40 -1.38
C THR A 104 7.38 5.97 -0.62
N PHE A 105 6.28 6.20 -1.33
CA PHE A 105 5.06 6.68 -0.70
C PHE A 105 4.59 5.72 0.39
N LEU A 106 4.54 4.42 0.10
CA LEU A 106 4.05 3.43 1.05
C LEU A 106 4.96 3.27 2.27
N PHE A 107 6.28 3.34 2.09
CA PHE A 107 7.19 3.35 3.23
C PHE A 107 6.83 4.46 4.20
N ASN A 108 6.69 5.67 3.69
CA ASN A 108 6.35 6.83 4.51
C ASN A 108 4.95 6.72 5.10
N PHE A 109 3.98 6.31 4.29
CA PHE A 109 2.60 6.22 4.70
C PHE A 109 2.43 5.19 5.82
N MET A 110 3.01 4.01 5.66
CA MET A 110 2.88 2.93 6.65
C MET A 110 3.62 3.26 7.95
N SER A 111 4.83 3.82 7.86
CA SER A 111 5.59 4.16 9.05
C SER A 111 4.96 5.30 9.83
N ASN A 112 4.28 6.23 9.14
CA ASN A 112 3.61 7.34 9.81
C ASN A 112 2.30 6.92 10.47
N ASN A 113 1.55 6.02 9.85
CA ASN A 113 0.22 5.63 10.36
C ASN A 113 0.28 4.45 11.33
N TRP A 114 1.22 3.56 11.18
CA TRP A 114 1.38 2.40 12.05
C TRP A 114 2.85 2.26 12.47
N PRO A 115 3.35 3.20 13.27
CA PRO A 115 4.78 3.21 13.60
C PRO A 115 5.22 1.97 14.38
N CYS A 116 6.45 1.55 14.11
CA CYS A 116 7.09 0.47 14.84
C CYS A 116 7.51 0.99 16.21
N LYS A 117 7.07 0.35 17.28
CA LYS A 117 7.36 0.77 18.65
C LYS A 117 8.16 -0.27 19.42
#